data_8f23bd77ad97ae46e719a996918fe3a6
#
_entry.id   8f23bd77ad97ae46e719a996918fe3a6
#
_cell.length_a   1.000
_cell.length_b   1.000
_cell.length_c   1.000
_cell.angle_alpha   90.00
_cell.angle_beta   90.00
_cell.angle_gamma   90.00
#
_symmetry.space_group_name_H-M   'P 1'
#
loop_
_entity.id
_entity.type
_entity.pdbx_description
1 polymer ?
#
loop_
_entity_poly.entity_id
_entity_poly.type
_entity_poly.pdbx_seq_one_letter_code
_entity_poly.pdbx_strand_id
1 'polypeptide(L)'
;MGKMKFGEKAKNPKATFLRLMKDVFENRYALIVLIVFCIILSAYSTTYSASFIGSFIDDVVIPLKGVENPDFTKAIIYLCKFAFVVLISIAASFACSYIMVGVAQKAIYDMRIKMFDKLESLPLSYFDKNARGAIMSRFANDTDTLNQLVANGLVQLLTAGMTLIMVLVSMASNSWILLLVVIAFIFITLAVTGKIGKKSGAFFKAQQKALGDVNGYIEEMMNGQRVVKVFTHEEKCKEDFEVLNKKLEKTMAEANTWAGAMGPVNNNLGHLQYVVLVLVGAVAIIARPDVYTIGALAAFLQLSKSFSNNISQLSQQANNVLLALAGAERIYKLLDEAPEKDEGDVTIVRVKGEGDNIEECSERTGHWAWKVPNGDKSTLV
;
A
#
# COMPACT_ATOMS: atom_id res chain seq x y z
N MET A 1 -11.25 9.05 -27.07
CA MET A 1 -10.31 8.39 -26.14
C MET A 1 -10.61 8.85 -24.74
N GLY A 2 -11.21 8.01 -23.90
CA GLY A 2 -11.58 8.37 -22.52
C GLY A 2 -10.32 8.57 -21.69
N LYS A 3 -10.15 9.75 -21.11
CA LYS A 3 -9.07 10.05 -20.15
C LYS A 3 -9.10 9.03 -19.02
N MET A 4 -8.14 8.11 -18.96
CA MET A 4 -7.89 7.31 -17.76
C MET A 4 -7.58 8.28 -16.61
N LYS A 5 -8.51 8.45 -15.70
CA LYS A 5 -8.25 9.16 -14.44
C LYS A 5 -7.47 8.21 -13.53
N PHE A 6 -6.16 8.21 -13.65
CA PHE A 6 -5.28 7.67 -12.62
C PHE A 6 -5.51 8.47 -11.34
N GLY A 7 -6.03 7.83 -10.28
CA GLY A 7 -6.14 8.44 -8.95
C GLY A 7 -7.55 8.69 -8.42
N GLU A 8 -8.60 8.05 -8.94
CA GLU A 8 -9.89 8.06 -8.23
C GLU A 8 -9.74 7.32 -6.90
N LYS A 9 -10.00 8.06 -5.79
CA LYS A 9 -10.05 7.46 -4.46
C LYS A 9 -11.27 6.55 -4.36
N ALA A 10 -11.12 5.44 -3.64
CA ALA A 10 -12.25 4.54 -3.35
C ALA A 10 -13.42 5.32 -2.73
N LYS A 11 -14.63 5.11 -3.25
CA LYS A 11 -15.85 5.77 -2.77
C LYS A 11 -16.25 5.26 -1.38
N ASN A 12 -16.12 3.93 -1.17
CA ASN A 12 -16.44 3.25 0.10
C ASN A 12 -15.27 2.40 0.61
N PRO A 13 -14.15 3.01 1.09
CA PRO A 13 -12.94 2.27 1.44
C PRO A 13 -13.15 1.23 2.54
N LYS A 14 -14.03 1.50 3.53
CA LYS A 14 -14.31 0.54 4.62
C LYS A 14 -15.02 -0.72 4.13
N ALA A 15 -16.05 -0.58 3.30
CA ALA A 15 -16.80 -1.72 2.78
C ALA A 15 -15.91 -2.58 1.86
N THR A 16 -15.14 -1.93 0.98
CA THR A 16 -14.19 -2.59 0.09
C THR A 16 -13.11 -3.34 0.88
N PHE A 17 -12.55 -2.73 1.92
CA PHE A 17 -11.56 -3.37 2.79
C PHE A 17 -12.13 -4.61 3.51
N LEU A 18 -13.32 -4.50 4.09
CA LEU A 18 -13.96 -5.64 4.79
C LEU A 18 -14.26 -6.79 3.82
N ARG A 19 -14.74 -6.49 2.60
CA ARG A 19 -14.97 -7.49 1.57
C ARG A 19 -13.66 -8.16 1.14
N LEU A 20 -12.60 -7.37 0.92
CA LEU A 20 -11.28 -7.88 0.59
C LEU A 20 -10.74 -8.80 1.70
N MET A 21 -10.85 -8.38 2.97
CA MET A 21 -10.41 -9.21 4.10
C MET A 21 -11.19 -10.52 4.18
N LYS A 22 -12.50 -10.49 3.92
CA LYS A 22 -13.31 -11.70 3.87
C LYS A 22 -12.82 -12.63 2.77
N ASP A 23 -12.64 -12.13 1.55
CA ASP A 23 -12.20 -12.95 0.40
C ASP A 23 -10.79 -13.53 0.58
N VAL A 24 -9.86 -12.77 1.19
CA VAL A 24 -8.48 -13.19 1.44
C VAL A 24 -8.38 -14.26 2.53
N PHE A 25 -9.16 -14.12 3.59
CA PHE A 25 -9.06 -14.95 4.80
C PHE A 25 -10.21 -15.94 4.95
N GLU A 26 -11.06 -16.10 3.95
CA GLU A 26 -12.15 -17.07 3.98
C GLU A 26 -11.64 -18.48 4.29
N ASN A 27 -12.21 -19.11 5.34
CA ASN A 27 -11.85 -20.43 5.85
C ASN A 27 -10.39 -20.63 6.32
N ARG A 28 -9.68 -19.53 6.70
CA ARG A 28 -8.25 -19.58 7.09
C ARG A 28 -7.98 -19.03 8.49
N TYR A 29 -8.89 -19.20 9.43
CA TYR A 29 -8.78 -18.61 10.77
C TYR A 29 -7.52 -19.04 11.53
N ALA A 30 -7.08 -20.30 11.36
CA ALA A 30 -5.85 -20.78 12.01
C ALA A 30 -4.60 -20.02 11.53
N LEU A 31 -4.54 -19.66 10.23
CA LEU A 31 -3.43 -18.85 9.69
C LEU A 31 -3.45 -17.41 10.23
N ILE A 32 -4.63 -16.82 10.43
CA ILE A 32 -4.75 -15.49 11.02
C ILE A 32 -4.16 -15.49 12.43
N VAL A 33 -4.53 -16.47 13.27
CA VAL A 33 -4.01 -16.58 14.63
C VAL A 33 -2.49 -16.72 14.64
N LEU A 34 -1.94 -17.55 13.74
CA LEU A 34 -0.49 -17.75 13.62
C LEU A 34 0.22 -16.46 13.17
N ILE A 35 -0.34 -15.74 12.18
CA ILE A 35 0.21 -14.47 11.70
C ILE A 35 0.22 -13.42 12.84
N VAL A 36 -0.89 -13.29 13.56
CA VAL A 36 -0.99 -12.34 14.69
C VAL A 36 0.02 -12.71 15.78
N PHE A 37 0.19 -14.00 16.10
CA PHE A 37 1.20 -14.46 17.04
C PHE A 37 2.62 -14.09 16.61
N CYS A 38 2.97 -14.33 15.34
CA CYS A 38 4.27 -13.94 14.78
C CYS A 38 4.51 -12.44 14.83
N ILE A 39 3.47 -11.63 14.54
CA ILE A 39 3.54 -10.17 14.61
C ILE A 39 3.78 -9.70 16.05
N ILE A 40 3.07 -10.25 17.03
CA ILE A 40 3.26 -9.93 18.45
C ILE A 40 4.69 -10.26 18.87
N LEU A 41 5.20 -11.41 18.47
CA LEU A 41 6.55 -11.84 18.81
C LEU A 41 7.62 -10.93 18.19
N SER A 42 7.42 -10.52 16.94
CA SER A 42 8.30 -9.57 16.25
C SER A 42 8.27 -8.18 16.91
N ALA A 43 7.09 -7.67 17.24
CA ALA A 43 6.92 -6.38 17.93
C ALA A 43 7.53 -6.40 19.33
N TYR A 44 7.35 -7.50 20.08
CA TYR A 44 7.97 -7.71 21.39
C TYR A 44 9.50 -7.67 21.29
N SER A 45 10.11 -8.35 20.32
CA SER A 45 11.56 -8.36 20.12
C SER A 45 12.12 -6.96 19.86
N THR A 46 11.41 -6.13 19.10
CA THR A 46 11.81 -4.74 18.84
C THR A 46 11.83 -3.91 20.13
N THR A 47 10.81 -4.05 20.96
CA THR A 47 10.72 -3.36 22.26
C THR A 47 11.73 -3.91 23.26
N TYR A 48 11.91 -5.24 23.27
CA TYR A 48 12.90 -5.90 24.11
C TYR A 48 14.34 -5.47 23.77
N SER A 49 14.64 -5.26 22.47
CA SER A 49 15.96 -4.78 22.03
C SER A 49 16.32 -3.42 22.64
N ALA A 50 15.37 -2.52 22.79
CA ALA A 50 15.58 -1.23 23.44
C ALA A 50 15.80 -1.40 24.96
N SER A 51 14.97 -2.20 25.62
CA SER A 51 15.12 -2.50 27.05
C SER A 51 16.41 -3.24 27.37
N PHE A 52 16.84 -4.14 26.46
CA PHE A 52 18.09 -4.87 26.57
C PHE A 52 19.29 -3.91 26.63
N ILE A 53 19.34 -2.89 25.76
CA ILE A 53 20.41 -1.89 25.78
C ILE A 53 20.47 -1.21 27.15
N GLY A 54 19.34 -0.85 27.72
CA GLY A 54 19.27 -0.25 29.04
C GLY A 54 19.82 -1.15 30.14
N SER A 55 19.28 -2.38 30.24
CA SER A 55 19.71 -3.35 31.24
C SER A 55 21.17 -3.75 31.06
N PHE A 56 21.66 -3.85 29.82
CA PHE A 56 23.06 -4.17 29.56
C PHE A 56 24.01 -3.07 30.05
N ILE A 57 23.63 -1.81 29.89
CA ILE A 57 24.39 -0.67 30.42
C ILE A 57 24.40 -0.69 31.93
N ASP A 58 23.25 -0.82 32.57
CA ASP A 58 23.12 -0.70 34.02
C ASP A 58 23.69 -1.93 34.77
N ASP A 59 23.42 -3.16 34.27
CA ASP A 59 23.78 -4.41 34.98
C ASP A 59 25.14 -4.97 34.61
N VAL A 60 25.71 -4.51 33.48
CA VAL A 60 26.99 -5.07 32.95
C VAL A 60 28.06 -3.94 32.82
N VAL A 61 27.77 -2.89 32.05
CA VAL A 61 28.78 -1.89 31.71
C VAL A 61 29.18 -1.05 32.95
N ILE A 62 28.19 -0.54 33.69
CA ILE A 62 28.44 0.31 34.86
C ILE A 62 29.19 -0.45 35.95
N PRO A 63 28.82 -1.68 36.36
CA PRO A 63 29.53 -2.44 37.39
C PRO A 63 30.94 -2.88 36.99
N LEU A 64 31.22 -3.06 35.69
CA LEU A 64 32.55 -3.41 35.19
C LEU A 64 33.51 -2.23 35.07
N LYS A 65 32.98 -1.01 35.16
CA LYS A 65 33.78 0.20 35.03
C LYS A 65 34.76 0.37 36.24
N GLY A 66 36.06 0.37 35.95
CA GLY A 66 37.10 0.60 36.97
C GLY A 66 37.55 -0.66 37.73
N VAL A 67 37.13 -1.86 37.31
CA VAL A 67 37.61 -3.12 37.87
C VAL A 67 38.87 -3.56 37.14
N GLU A 68 39.96 -3.87 37.88
CA GLU A 68 41.25 -4.28 37.28
C GLU A 68 41.19 -5.60 36.51
N ASN A 69 40.34 -6.54 36.93
CA ASN A 69 40.10 -7.83 36.25
C ASN A 69 38.57 -8.04 36.06
N PRO A 70 37.98 -7.52 34.96
CA PRO A 70 36.56 -7.59 34.75
C PRO A 70 36.11 -9.04 34.36
N ASP A 71 35.09 -9.55 35.05
CA ASP A 71 34.41 -10.80 34.70
C ASP A 71 33.34 -10.58 33.64
N PHE A 72 33.61 -11.02 32.42
CA PHE A 72 32.71 -10.89 31.28
C PHE A 72 31.59 -11.97 31.23
N THR A 73 31.53 -12.88 32.19
CA THR A 73 30.55 -13.98 32.19
C THR A 73 29.12 -13.43 32.09
N LYS A 74 28.78 -12.40 32.87
CA LYS A 74 27.44 -11.76 32.78
C LYS A 74 27.18 -11.15 31.40
N ALA A 75 28.17 -10.48 30.82
CA ALA A 75 28.05 -9.89 29.48
C ALA A 75 27.72 -10.97 28.42
N ILE A 76 28.44 -12.09 28.46
CA ILE A 76 28.21 -13.21 27.53
C ILE A 76 26.79 -13.80 27.71
N ILE A 77 26.33 -13.98 28.94
CA ILE A 77 24.97 -14.50 29.20
C ILE A 77 23.90 -13.52 28.66
N TYR A 78 24.08 -12.21 28.86
CA TYR A 78 23.17 -11.20 28.32
C TYR A 78 23.13 -11.23 26.78
N LEU A 79 24.32 -11.29 26.14
CA LEU A 79 24.43 -11.35 24.69
C LEU A 79 23.81 -12.62 24.10
N CYS A 80 24.02 -13.78 24.77
CA CYS A 80 23.39 -15.04 24.35
C CYS A 80 21.85 -14.99 24.44
N LYS A 81 21.31 -14.44 25.53
CA LYS A 81 19.85 -14.24 25.68
C LYS A 81 19.31 -13.32 24.59
N PHE A 82 20.00 -12.22 24.32
CA PHE A 82 19.59 -11.29 23.26
C PHE A 82 19.63 -11.95 21.88
N ALA A 83 20.72 -12.63 21.56
CA ALA A 83 20.85 -13.37 20.30
C ALA A 83 19.73 -14.39 20.13
N PHE A 84 19.36 -15.11 21.17
CA PHE A 84 18.24 -16.07 21.13
C PHE A 84 16.90 -15.39 20.82
N VAL A 85 16.58 -14.26 21.48
CA VAL A 85 15.35 -13.49 21.21
C VAL A 85 15.32 -12.97 19.78
N VAL A 86 16.46 -12.45 19.28
CA VAL A 86 16.58 -11.95 17.90
C VAL A 86 16.41 -13.09 16.89
N LEU A 87 17.01 -14.26 17.11
CA LEU A 87 16.86 -15.41 16.23
C LEU A 87 15.40 -15.88 16.13
N ILE A 88 14.70 -15.95 17.28
CA ILE A 88 13.27 -16.26 17.31
C ILE A 88 12.47 -15.23 16.51
N SER A 89 12.79 -13.94 16.67
CA SER A 89 12.12 -12.87 15.94
C SER A 89 12.32 -12.96 14.44
N ILE A 90 13.54 -13.27 14.00
CA ILE A 90 13.87 -13.49 12.59
C ILE A 90 13.06 -14.66 12.03
N ALA A 91 13.03 -15.78 12.75
CA ALA A 91 12.25 -16.96 12.35
C ALA A 91 10.75 -16.65 12.28
N ALA A 92 10.20 -15.92 13.27
CA ALA A 92 8.80 -15.50 13.28
C ALA A 92 8.46 -14.55 12.12
N SER A 93 9.32 -13.56 11.85
CA SER A 93 9.14 -12.61 10.74
C SER A 93 9.22 -13.31 9.39
N PHE A 94 10.15 -14.24 9.22
CA PHE A 94 10.26 -15.06 8.02
C PHE A 94 9.01 -15.94 7.81
N ALA A 95 8.57 -16.63 8.86
CA ALA A 95 7.36 -17.47 8.81
C ALA A 95 6.12 -16.63 8.47
N CYS A 96 5.95 -15.47 9.11
CA CYS A 96 4.85 -14.55 8.82
C CYS A 96 4.84 -14.11 7.34
N SER A 97 5.99 -13.69 6.82
CA SER A 97 6.13 -13.24 5.43
C SER A 97 5.87 -14.39 4.45
N TYR A 98 6.42 -15.58 4.72
CA TYR A 98 6.21 -16.76 3.88
C TYR A 98 4.74 -17.16 3.79
N ILE A 99 4.06 -17.20 4.94
CA ILE A 99 2.61 -17.50 5.00
C ILE A 99 1.80 -16.45 4.26
N MET A 100 2.08 -15.16 4.50
CA MET A 100 1.32 -14.08 3.87
C MET A 100 1.50 -14.02 2.35
N VAL A 101 2.69 -14.30 1.84
CA VAL A 101 2.91 -14.42 0.40
C VAL A 101 2.06 -15.56 -0.17
N GLY A 102 2.03 -16.74 0.48
CA GLY A 102 1.20 -17.87 0.07
C GLY A 102 -0.31 -17.52 0.06
N VAL A 103 -0.78 -16.85 1.12
CA VAL A 103 -2.17 -16.39 1.22
C VAL A 103 -2.51 -15.37 0.11
N ALA A 104 -1.62 -14.40 -0.13
CA ALA A 104 -1.80 -13.39 -1.15
C ALA A 104 -1.88 -14.01 -2.56
N GLN A 105 -0.92 -14.87 -2.91
CA GLN A 105 -0.88 -15.50 -4.23
C GLN A 105 -2.14 -16.35 -4.49
N LYS A 106 -2.61 -17.09 -3.49
CA LYS A 106 -3.85 -17.86 -3.62
C LYS A 106 -5.08 -16.97 -3.75
N ALA A 107 -5.16 -15.88 -2.98
CA ALA A 107 -6.28 -14.94 -3.08
C ALA A 107 -6.32 -14.26 -4.46
N ILE A 108 -5.16 -13.85 -5.00
CA ILE A 108 -5.08 -13.24 -6.33
C ILE A 108 -5.39 -14.25 -7.44
N TYR A 109 -4.94 -15.49 -7.31
CA TYR A 109 -5.31 -16.57 -8.23
C TYR A 109 -6.83 -16.76 -8.29
N ASP A 110 -7.47 -16.92 -7.13
CA ASP A 110 -8.92 -17.11 -7.02
C ASP A 110 -9.69 -15.88 -7.57
N MET A 111 -9.17 -14.68 -7.30
CA MET A 111 -9.76 -13.43 -7.81
C MET A 111 -9.67 -13.33 -9.34
N ARG A 112 -8.54 -13.69 -9.94
CA ARG A 112 -8.38 -13.69 -11.41
C ARG A 112 -9.32 -14.69 -12.08
N ILE A 113 -9.53 -15.87 -11.51
CA ILE A 113 -10.51 -16.83 -12.01
C ILE A 113 -11.92 -16.22 -11.95
N LYS A 114 -12.34 -15.71 -10.78
CA LYS A 114 -13.65 -15.07 -10.62
C LYS A 114 -13.86 -13.91 -11.61
N MET A 115 -12.81 -13.11 -11.86
CA MET A 115 -12.87 -12.01 -12.85
C MET A 115 -13.01 -12.53 -14.28
N PHE A 116 -12.32 -13.62 -14.63
CA PHE A 116 -12.38 -14.20 -15.95
C PHE A 116 -13.77 -14.84 -16.21
N ASP A 117 -14.24 -15.68 -15.28
CA ASP A 117 -15.57 -16.29 -15.34
C ASP A 117 -16.67 -15.21 -15.47
N LYS A 118 -16.47 -14.09 -14.76
CA LYS A 118 -17.38 -12.96 -14.85
C LYS A 118 -17.35 -12.32 -16.23
N LEU A 119 -16.18 -12.10 -16.84
CA LEU A 119 -16.09 -11.55 -18.19
C LEU A 119 -16.80 -12.40 -19.22
N GLU A 120 -16.65 -13.73 -19.14
CA GLU A 120 -17.35 -14.65 -20.05
C GLU A 120 -18.89 -14.59 -19.92
N SER A 121 -19.38 -14.15 -18.75
CA SER A 121 -20.83 -14.01 -18.50
C SER A 121 -21.40 -12.62 -18.82
N LEU A 122 -20.57 -11.66 -19.27
CA LEU A 122 -21.03 -10.28 -19.51
C LEU A 122 -21.56 -10.08 -20.93
N PRO A 123 -22.59 -9.22 -21.11
CA PRO A 123 -23.15 -8.92 -22.43
C PRO A 123 -22.14 -8.12 -23.29
N LEU A 124 -22.26 -8.26 -24.61
CA LEU A 124 -21.41 -7.54 -25.59
C LEU A 124 -21.42 -6.02 -25.37
N SER A 125 -22.56 -5.46 -24.96
CA SER A 125 -22.70 -4.03 -24.64
C SER A 125 -21.76 -3.54 -23.54
N TYR A 126 -21.27 -4.41 -22.65
CA TYR A 126 -20.27 -4.09 -21.66
C TYR A 126 -18.91 -3.80 -22.32
N PHE A 127 -18.52 -4.62 -23.29
CA PHE A 127 -17.25 -4.48 -24.03
C PHE A 127 -17.24 -3.26 -24.95
N ASP A 128 -18.39 -2.88 -25.49
CA ASP A 128 -18.54 -1.65 -26.29
C ASP A 128 -18.39 -0.39 -25.45
N LYS A 129 -18.89 -0.42 -24.20
CA LYS A 129 -18.83 0.71 -23.28
C LYS A 129 -17.48 0.86 -22.55
N ASN A 130 -16.73 -0.22 -22.43
CA ASN A 130 -15.46 -0.25 -21.68
C ASN A 130 -14.27 -0.50 -22.61
N ALA A 131 -13.28 0.39 -22.54
CA ALA A 131 -12.05 0.20 -23.32
C ALA A 131 -11.33 -1.10 -22.91
N ARG A 132 -10.90 -1.90 -23.90
CA ARG A 132 -10.16 -3.16 -23.67
C ARG A 132 -8.94 -2.98 -22.75
N GLY A 133 -8.19 -1.87 -22.90
CA GLY A 133 -7.07 -1.55 -22.05
C GLY A 133 -7.46 -1.30 -20.58
N ALA A 134 -8.66 -0.79 -20.30
CA ALA A 134 -9.14 -0.60 -18.95
C ALA A 134 -9.47 -1.95 -18.28
N ILE A 135 -10.02 -2.90 -19.03
CA ILE A 135 -10.29 -4.26 -18.55
C ILE A 135 -8.96 -4.97 -18.27
N MET A 136 -8.00 -4.93 -19.21
CA MET A 136 -6.67 -5.53 -19.02
C MET A 136 -5.91 -4.93 -17.83
N SER A 137 -6.04 -3.63 -17.60
CA SER A 137 -5.43 -2.97 -16.44
C SER A 137 -5.93 -3.51 -15.09
N ARG A 138 -7.19 -3.94 -15.02
CA ARG A 138 -7.74 -4.59 -13.81
C ARG A 138 -7.06 -5.95 -13.55
N PHE A 139 -6.81 -6.73 -14.60
CA PHE A 139 -6.13 -8.04 -14.49
C PHE A 139 -4.64 -7.93 -14.18
N ALA A 140 -3.97 -6.90 -14.67
CA ALA A 140 -2.54 -6.72 -14.48
C ALA A 140 -2.25 -5.81 -13.28
N ASN A 141 -2.58 -4.51 -13.39
CA ASN A 141 -2.14 -3.50 -12.43
C ASN A 141 -2.93 -3.54 -11.11
N ASP A 142 -4.28 -3.68 -11.18
CA ASP A 142 -5.10 -3.65 -9.97
C ASP A 142 -4.89 -4.91 -9.14
N THR A 143 -4.79 -6.10 -9.77
CA THR A 143 -4.48 -7.35 -9.05
C THR A 143 -3.06 -7.35 -8.47
N ASP A 144 -2.08 -6.75 -9.16
CA ASP A 144 -0.71 -6.65 -8.64
C ASP A 144 -0.64 -5.71 -7.42
N THR A 145 -1.33 -4.58 -7.48
CA THR A 145 -1.44 -3.64 -6.36
C THR A 145 -2.11 -4.30 -5.14
N LEU A 146 -3.14 -5.14 -5.36
CA LEU A 146 -3.76 -5.94 -4.30
C LEU A 146 -2.82 -6.99 -3.74
N ASN A 147 -2.06 -7.67 -4.60
CA ASN A 147 -1.05 -8.63 -4.18
C ASN A 147 -0.02 -7.97 -3.24
N GLN A 148 0.50 -6.81 -3.62
CA GLN A 148 1.45 -6.06 -2.79
C GLN A 148 0.83 -5.64 -1.45
N LEU A 149 -0.43 -5.20 -1.43
CA LEU A 149 -1.13 -4.88 -0.19
C LEU A 149 -1.25 -6.10 0.71
N VAL A 150 -1.73 -7.23 0.19
CA VAL A 150 -1.98 -8.43 0.99
C VAL A 150 -0.67 -9.08 1.42
N ALA A 151 0.30 -9.27 0.50
CA ALA A 151 1.55 -9.95 0.80
C ALA A 151 2.43 -9.20 1.81
N ASN A 152 2.55 -7.87 1.65
CA ASN A 152 3.49 -7.07 2.44
C ASN A 152 2.79 -5.96 3.24
N GLY A 153 1.84 -5.26 2.63
CA GLY A 153 1.24 -4.07 3.21
C GLY A 153 0.49 -4.33 4.50
N LEU A 154 -0.30 -5.41 4.57
CA LEU A 154 -1.05 -5.79 5.77
C LEU A 154 -0.11 -6.20 6.92
N VAL A 155 0.92 -6.99 6.61
CA VAL A 155 1.92 -7.38 7.62
C VAL A 155 2.61 -6.16 8.20
N GLN A 156 3.06 -5.24 7.34
CA GLN A 156 3.75 -4.02 7.77
C GLN A 156 2.83 -3.11 8.62
N LEU A 157 1.56 -2.94 8.22
CA LEU A 157 0.59 -2.17 9.00
C LEU A 157 0.36 -2.75 10.39
N LEU A 158 0.11 -4.06 10.45
CA LEU A 158 -0.16 -4.74 11.71
C LEU A 158 1.08 -4.75 12.61
N THR A 159 2.26 -5.03 12.05
CA THR A 159 3.52 -5.02 12.79
C THR A 159 3.85 -3.61 13.30
N ALA A 160 3.77 -2.58 12.45
CA ALA A 160 4.05 -1.20 12.86
C ALA A 160 3.03 -0.71 13.92
N GLY A 161 1.75 -1.05 13.75
CA GLY A 161 0.71 -0.72 14.73
C GLY A 161 0.92 -1.40 16.08
N MET A 162 1.23 -2.70 16.08
CA MET A 162 1.51 -3.45 17.31
C MET A 162 2.77 -2.96 18.00
N THR A 163 3.85 -2.74 17.22
CA THR A 163 5.11 -2.17 17.75
C THR A 163 4.88 -0.79 18.35
N LEU A 164 4.08 0.06 17.70
CA LEU A 164 3.75 1.39 18.22
C LEU A 164 3.08 1.32 19.60
N ILE A 165 2.09 0.41 19.77
CA ILE A 165 1.41 0.20 21.05
C ILE A 165 2.41 -0.27 22.12
N MET A 166 3.23 -1.29 21.81
CA MET A 166 4.22 -1.83 22.73
C MET A 166 5.27 -0.80 23.13
N VAL A 167 5.76 -0.01 22.16
CA VAL A 167 6.71 1.06 22.41
C VAL A 167 6.10 2.13 23.31
N LEU A 168 4.87 2.56 23.07
CA LEU A 168 4.18 3.53 23.93
C LEU A 168 4.01 3.03 25.37
N VAL A 169 3.60 1.78 25.53
CA VAL A 169 3.47 1.16 26.87
C VAL A 169 4.84 1.10 27.56
N SER A 170 5.89 0.69 26.85
CA SER A 170 7.25 0.64 27.39
C SER A 170 7.79 2.02 27.72
N MET A 171 7.55 3.05 26.89
CA MET A 171 7.94 4.43 27.19
C MET A 171 7.21 4.97 28.42
N ALA A 172 5.91 4.72 28.56
CA ALA A 172 5.10 5.14 29.69
C ALA A 172 5.57 4.49 31.00
N SER A 173 5.97 3.22 30.96
CA SER A 173 6.50 2.50 32.13
C SER A 173 7.91 2.96 32.53
N ASN A 174 8.73 3.43 31.58
CA ASN A 174 10.08 3.94 31.86
C ASN A 174 10.07 5.37 32.43
N SER A 175 9.38 6.32 31.78
CA SER A 175 9.35 7.72 32.22
C SER A 175 8.21 8.52 31.58
N TRP A 176 7.29 9.00 32.38
CA TRP A 176 6.22 9.90 31.95
C TRP A 176 6.71 11.26 31.48
N ILE A 177 7.79 11.77 32.10
CA ILE A 177 8.36 13.08 31.76
C ILE A 177 8.94 13.05 30.36
N LEU A 178 9.74 12.03 30.06
CA LEU A 178 10.33 11.88 28.72
C LEU A 178 9.27 11.56 27.66
N LEU A 179 8.23 10.82 28.01
CA LEU A 179 7.09 10.55 27.10
C LEU A 179 6.37 11.84 26.71
N LEU A 180 6.13 12.78 27.65
CA LEU A 180 5.53 14.08 27.33
C LEU A 180 6.38 14.89 26.35
N VAL A 181 7.72 14.85 26.50
CA VAL A 181 8.64 15.50 25.55
C VAL A 181 8.46 14.91 24.16
N VAL A 182 8.39 13.57 24.04
CA VAL A 182 8.18 12.91 22.72
C VAL A 182 6.84 13.32 22.12
N ILE A 183 5.78 13.32 22.89
CA ILE A 183 4.45 13.73 22.43
C ILE A 183 4.46 15.19 21.94
N ALA A 184 5.10 16.10 22.68
CA ALA A 184 5.24 17.49 22.25
C ALA A 184 5.98 17.61 20.90
N PHE A 185 7.06 16.86 20.72
CA PHE A 185 7.79 16.83 19.45
C PHE A 185 6.99 16.23 18.30
N ILE A 186 6.13 15.24 18.56
CA ILE A 186 5.20 14.71 17.55
C ILE A 186 4.29 15.83 17.05
N PHE A 187 3.67 16.60 17.93
CA PHE A 187 2.81 17.71 17.52
C PHE A 187 3.59 18.78 16.73
N ILE A 188 4.82 19.10 17.13
CA ILE A 188 5.69 20.02 16.39
C ILE A 188 5.97 19.47 14.99
N THR A 189 6.37 18.20 14.89
CA THR A 189 6.67 17.54 13.63
C THR A 189 5.44 17.52 12.71
N LEU A 190 4.27 17.16 13.23
CA LEU A 190 3.02 17.15 12.47
C LEU A 190 2.64 18.55 11.98
N ALA A 191 2.83 19.60 12.81
CA ALA A 191 2.53 20.97 12.43
C ALA A 191 3.49 21.48 11.32
N VAL A 192 4.78 21.19 11.46
CA VAL A 192 5.79 21.61 10.46
C VAL A 192 5.60 20.84 9.15
N THR A 193 5.49 19.51 9.23
CA THR A 193 5.27 18.65 8.05
C THR A 193 3.95 18.99 7.36
N GLY A 194 2.90 19.28 8.12
CA GLY A 194 1.61 19.71 7.58
C GLY A 194 1.67 21.02 6.82
N LYS A 195 2.47 22.00 7.30
CA LYS A 195 2.69 23.27 6.58
C LYS A 195 3.46 23.06 5.28
N ILE A 196 4.54 22.25 5.31
CA ILE A 196 5.32 21.91 4.12
C ILE A 196 4.45 21.14 3.13
N GLY A 197 3.69 20.15 3.60
CA GLY A 197 2.79 19.34 2.77
C GLY A 197 1.71 20.15 2.07
N LYS A 198 1.11 21.15 2.74
CA LYS A 198 0.14 22.07 2.12
C LYS A 198 0.78 22.87 0.98
N LYS A 199 1.99 23.42 1.20
CA LYS A 199 2.73 24.16 0.16
C LYS A 199 3.10 23.25 -1.00
N SER A 200 3.71 22.10 -0.71
CA SER A 200 4.07 21.10 -1.71
C SER A 200 2.86 20.67 -2.55
N GLY A 201 1.71 20.38 -1.91
CA GLY A 201 0.47 20.02 -2.61
C GLY A 201 -0.05 21.12 -3.55
N ALA A 202 0.08 22.39 -3.19
CA ALA A 202 -0.30 23.49 -4.05
C ALA A 202 0.60 23.57 -5.31
N PHE A 203 1.90 23.41 -5.15
CA PHE A 203 2.85 23.38 -6.27
C PHE A 203 2.70 22.15 -7.14
N PHE A 204 2.44 20.96 -6.58
CA PHE A 204 2.13 19.77 -7.35
C PHE A 204 0.87 19.94 -8.21
N LYS A 205 -0.16 20.62 -7.68
CA LYS A 205 -1.36 20.94 -8.47
C LYS A 205 -1.05 21.88 -9.63
N ALA A 206 -0.21 22.90 -9.40
CA ALA A 206 0.25 23.80 -10.45
C ALA A 206 1.09 23.07 -11.51
N GLN A 207 1.99 22.19 -11.08
CA GLN A 207 2.78 21.33 -11.97
C GLN A 207 1.90 20.45 -12.84
N GLN A 208 0.88 19.77 -12.26
CA GLN A 208 -0.04 18.93 -13.03
C GLN A 208 -0.82 19.71 -14.08
N LYS A 209 -1.19 20.97 -13.76
CA LYS A 209 -1.82 21.84 -14.74
C LYS A 209 -0.86 22.21 -15.88
N ALA A 210 0.38 22.62 -15.54
CA ALA A 210 1.39 22.97 -16.54
C ALA A 210 1.77 21.78 -17.42
N LEU A 211 1.86 20.57 -16.85
CA LEU A 211 2.08 19.32 -17.60
C LEU A 211 0.91 19.03 -18.54
N GLY A 212 -0.32 19.28 -18.11
CA GLY A 212 -1.51 19.17 -18.96
C GLY A 212 -1.48 20.15 -20.13
N ASP A 213 -1.06 21.42 -19.89
CA ASP A 213 -0.94 22.47 -20.90
C ASP A 213 0.12 22.03 -21.98
N VAL A 214 1.28 21.55 -21.55
CA VAL A 214 2.35 21.05 -22.45
C VAL A 214 1.88 19.85 -23.26
N ASN A 215 1.27 18.83 -22.61
CA ASN A 215 0.79 17.63 -23.32
C ASN A 215 -0.33 17.97 -24.32
N GLY A 216 -1.25 18.87 -23.95
CA GLY A 216 -2.30 19.35 -24.87
C GLY A 216 -1.71 20.03 -26.09
N TYR A 217 -0.70 20.88 -25.90
CA TYR A 217 0.00 21.55 -27.01
C TYR A 217 0.72 20.56 -27.93
N ILE A 218 1.41 19.56 -27.35
CA ILE A 218 2.06 18.48 -28.13
C ILE A 218 1.01 17.74 -28.96
N GLU A 219 -0.11 17.32 -28.35
CA GLU A 219 -1.19 16.63 -29.06
C GLU A 219 -1.78 17.46 -30.19
N GLU A 220 -2.01 18.76 -29.97
CA GLU A 220 -2.50 19.70 -30.98
C GLU A 220 -1.52 19.82 -32.14
N MET A 221 -0.22 20.03 -31.87
CA MET A 221 0.81 20.18 -32.88
C MET A 221 1.03 18.89 -33.67
N MET A 222 0.98 17.72 -33.02
CA MET A 222 1.08 16.42 -33.70
C MET A 222 -0.10 16.18 -34.64
N ASN A 223 -1.32 16.48 -34.20
CA ASN A 223 -2.52 16.34 -35.03
C ASN A 223 -2.54 17.36 -36.19
N GLY A 224 -2.05 18.58 -35.93
CA GLY A 224 -1.96 19.68 -36.90
C GLY A 224 -0.67 19.72 -37.73
N GLN A 225 0.21 18.71 -37.63
CA GLN A 225 1.56 18.75 -38.21
C GLN A 225 1.58 19.08 -39.71
N ARG A 226 0.59 18.61 -40.49
CA ARG A 226 0.48 18.93 -41.91
C ARG A 226 0.26 20.43 -42.14
N VAL A 227 -0.57 21.05 -41.32
CA VAL A 227 -0.89 22.49 -41.39
C VAL A 227 0.34 23.31 -41.01
N VAL A 228 1.02 22.94 -39.93
CA VAL A 228 2.27 23.60 -39.51
C VAL A 228 3.30 23.59 -40.60
N LYS A 229 3.47 22.45 -41.32
CA LYS A 229 4.42 22.30 -42.43
C LYS A 229 4.04 23.12 -43.65
N VAL A 230 2.76 23.10 -44.05
CA VAL A 230 2.29 23.86 -45.24
C VAL A 230 2.45 25.36 -45.04
N PHE A 231 2.22 25.88 -43.83
CA PHE A 231 2.34 27.30 -43.52
C PHE A 231 3.71 27.73 -42.98
N THR A 232 4.70 26.81 -42.93
CA THR A 232 6.07 27.07 -42.43
C THR A 232 6.08 27.72 -41.03
N HIS A 233 5.22 27.19 -40.13
CA HIS A 233 4.99 27.75 -38.79
C HIS A 233 5.83 27.07 -37.68
N GLU A 234 6.85 26.28 -38.06
CA GLU A 234 7.63 25.46 -37.12
C GLU A 234 8.33 26.28 -36.04
N GLU A 235 8.93 27.42 -36.42
CA GLU A 235 9.67 28.26 -35.49
C GLU A 235 8.72 28.86 -34.43
N LYS A 236 7.53 29.34 -34.88
CA LYS A 236 6.52 29.84 -33.95
C LYS A 236 6.03 28.76 -32.98
N CYS A 237 5.81 27.53 -33.49
CA CYS A 237 5.42 26.40 -32.62
C CYS A 237 6.50 26.06 -31.58
N LYS A 238 7.79 26.18 -31.94
CA LYS A 238 8.90 25.98 -30.99
C LYS A 238 8.92 27.08 -29.89
N GLU A 239 8.75 28.33 -30.30
CA GLU A 239 8.69 29.45 -29.33
C GLU A 239 7.55 29.26 -28.32
N ASP A 240 6.34 28.94 -28.80
CA ASP A 240 5.17 28.73 -27.94
C ASP A 240 5.34 27.51 -27.02
N PHE A 241 5.95 26.43 -27.53
CA PHE A 241 6.32 25.25 -26.74
C PHE A 241 7.35 25.63 -25.65
N GLU A 242 8.37 26.44 -25.97
CA GLU A 242 9.39 26.85 -25.00
C GLU A 242 8.78 27.62 -23.83
N VAL A 243 7.81 28.51 -24.10
CA VAL A 243 7.09 29.25 -23.05
C VAL A 243 6.34 28.31 -22.12
N LEU A 244 5.63 27.31 -22.66
CA LEU A 244 4.90 26.33 -21.88
C LEU A 244 5.87 25.42 -21.07
N ASN A 245 6.96 25.01 -21.70
CA ASN A 245 7.97 24.16 -21.07
C ASN A 245 8.74 24.88 -19.95
N LYS A 246 9.07 26.15 -20.10
CA LYS A 246 9.64 26.99 -19.02
C LYS A 246 8.68 27.14 -17.83
N LYS A 247 7.38 27.26 -18.09
CA LYS A 247 6.38 27.27 -17.02
C LYS A 247 6.32 25.94 -16.29
N LEU A 248 6.39 24.83 -17.02
CA LEU A 248 6.44 23.48 -16.44
C LEU A 248 7.70 23.29 -15.61
N GLU A 249 8.89 23.65 -16.15
CA GLU A 249 10.17 23.62 -15.45
C GLU A 249 10.08 24.32 -14.09
N LYS A 250 9.62 25.57 -14.08
CA LYS A 250 9.49 26.37 -12.85
C LYS A 250 8.57 25.71 -11.82
N THR A 251 7.38 25.30 -12.22
CA THR A 251 6.42 24.67 -11.30
C THR A 251 6.90 23.32 -10.80
N MET A 252 7.63 22.55 -11.63
CA MET A 252 8.23 21.27 -11.29
C MET A 252 9.39 21.47 -10.29
N ALA A 253 10.25 22.47 -10.50
CA ALA A 253 11.33 22.80 -9.58
C ALA A 253 10.76 23.21 -8.20
N GLU A 254 9.75 24.07 -8.16
CA GLU A 254 9.10 24.50 -6.91
C GLU A 254 8.43 23.31 -6.18
N ALA A 255 7.70 22.45 -6.90
CA ALA A 255 7.05 21.27 -6.34
C ALA A 255 8.08 20.30 -5.72
N ASN A 256 9.15 20.00 -6.46
CA ASN A 256 10.20 19.08 -6.01
C ASN A 256 11.04 19.67 -4.87
N THR A 257 11.29 20.98 -4.85
CA THR A 257 12.00 21.65 -3.74
C THR A 257 11.23 21.51 -2.43
N TRP A 258 9.92 21.80 -2.43
CA TRP A 258 9.12 21.65 -1.22
C TRP A 258 8.91 20.19 -0.80
N ALA A 259 8.75 19.29 -1.76
CA ALA A 259 8.68 17.86 -1.47
C ALA A 259 10.00 17.31 -0.93
N GLY A 260 11.12 17.68 -1.56
CA GLY A 260 12.47 17.27 -1.16
C GLY A 260 12.91 17.81 0.20
N ALA A 261 12.42 19.00 0.59
CA ALA A 261 12.71 19.57 1.92
C ALA A 261 12.06 18.78 3.07
N MET A 262 11.04 17.98 2.82
CA MET A 262 10.31 17.24 3.86
C MET A 262 11.19 16.22 4.59
N GLY A 263 12.03 15.48 3.86
CA GLY A 263 12.97 14.51 4.43
C GLY A 263 13.98 15.12 5.39
N PRO A 264 14.82 16.07 4.93
CA PRO A 264 15.80 16.75 5.78
C PRO A 264 15.18 17.44 7.00
N VAL A 265 14.01 18.10 6.85
CA VAL A 265 13.32 18.75 7.97
C VAL A 265 12.89 17.74 9.02
N ASN A 266 12.28 16.62 8.62
CA ASN A 266 11.86 15.58 9.56
C ASN A 266 13.07 14.94 10.28
N ASN A 267 14.15 14.67 9.56
CA ASN A 267 15.37 14.13 10.15
C ASN A 267 15.98 15.10 11.18
N ASN A 268 16.09 16.38 10.86
CA ASN A 268 16.64 17.37 11.80
C ASN A 268 15.72 17.61 13.01
N LEU A 269 14.38 17.57 12.85
CA LEU A 269 13.46 17.59 13.97
C LEU A 269 13.65 16.36 14.87
N GLY A 270 13.90 15.19 14.29
CA GLY A 270 14.24 13.98 15.04
C GLY A 270 15.54 14.09 15.81
N HIS A 271 16.58 14.69 15.22
CA HIS A 271 17.84 14.97 15.92
C HIS A 271 17.66 15.99 17.05
N LEU A 272 16.88 17.05 16.84
CA LEU A 272 16.55 18.03 17.86
C LEU A 272 15.79 17.38 19.02
N GLN A 273 14.79 16.54 18.72
CA GLN A 273 14.08 15.75 19.72
C GLN A 273 15.05 14.89 20.54
N TYR A 274 15.99 14.21 19.88
CA TYR A 274 17.01 13.39 20.55
C TYR A 274 17.86 14.20 21.53
N VAL A 275 18.36 15.37 21.10
CA VAL A 275 19.17 16.28 21.97
C VAL A 275 18.36 16.74 23.18
N VAL A 276 17.09 17.16 22.98
CA VAL A 276 16.24 17.59 24.10
C VAL A 276 15.96 16.44 25.06
N LEU A 277 15.72 15.22 24.55
CA LEU A 277 15.54 14.03 25.40
C LEU A 277 16.77 13.71 26.23
N VAL A 278 17.99 13.82 25.64
CA VAL A 278 19.25 13.62 26.38
C VAL A 278 19.42 14.68 27.48
N LEU A 279 19.13 15.94 27.19
CA LEU A 279 19.25 17.01 28.17
C LEU A 279 18.24 16.84 29.31
N VAL A 280 16.97 16.62 29.02
CA VAL A 280 15.93 16.43 30.03
C VAL A 280 16.19 15.14 30.83
N GLY A 281 16.62 14.06 30.16
CA GLY A 281 16.98 12.80 30.82
C GLY A 281 18.18 12.92 31.73
N ALA A 282 19.24 13.63 31.29
CA ALA A 282 20.42 13.90 32.13
C ALA A 282 20.07 14.71 33.39
N VAL A 283 19.24 15.74 33.25
CA VAL A 283 18.73 16.52 34.40
C VAL A 283 17.89 15.63 35.33
N ALA A 284 17.06 14.75 34.79
CA ALA A 284 16.27 13.83 35.59
C ALA A 284 17.11 12.82 36.36
N ILE A 285 18.19 12.29 35.75
CA ILE A 285 19.17 11.40 36.41
C ILE A 285 19.88 12.11 37.55
N ILE A 286 20.35 13.35 37.35
CA ILE A 286 21.02 14.15 38.37
C ILE A 286 20.06 14.47 39.52
N ALA A 287 18.80 14.78 39.22
CA ALA A 287 17.80 15.16 40.22
C ALA A 287 17.26 13.95 41.03
N ARG A 288 17.16 12.77 40.43
CA ARG A 288 16.64 11.54 41.04
C ARG A 288 17.40 10.30 40.56
N PRO A 289 18.64 10.09 41.03
CA PRO A 289 19.48 8.96 40.59
C PRO A 289 18.90 7.59 40.98
N ASP A 290 18.05 7.54 42.02
CA ASP A 290 17.41 6.29 42.44
C ASP A 290 16.29 5.81 41.52
N VAL A 291 15.76 6.70 40.67
CA VAL A 291 14.62 6.40 39.78
C VAL A 291 15.05 6.32 38.32
N TYR A 292 16.00 7.17 37.92
CA TYR A 292 16.44 7.28 36.52
C TYR A 292 17.89 6.86 36.40
N THR A 293 18.15 5.88 35.51
CA THR A 293 19.46 5.35 35.22
C THR A 293 19.93 5.76 33.81
N ILE A 294 21.24 5.68 33.59
CA ILE A 294 21.82 5.93 32.25
C ILE A 294 21.30 4.92 31.24
N GLY A 295 21.15 3.65 31.67
CA GLY A 295 20.60 2.60 30.82
C GLY A 295 19.13 2.84 30.48
N ALA A 296 18.30 3.28 31.46
CA ALA A 296 16.91 3.63 31.20
C ALA A 296 16.79 4.78 30.20
N LEU A 297 17.66 5.81 30.25
CA LEU A 297 17.72 6.88 29.26
C LEU A 297 18.12 6.35 27.87
N ALA A 298 19.14 5.48 27.78
CA ALA A 298 19.56 4.88 26.52
C ALA A 298 18.44 4.04 25.88
N ALA A 299 17.74 3.22 26.69
CA ALA A 299 16.56 2.47 26.26
C ALA A 299 15.46 3.40 25.74
N PHE A 300 15.18 4.50 26.45
CA PHE A 300 14.16 5.46 26.05
C PHE A 300 14.48 6.15 24.74
N LEU A 301 15.74 6.54 24.51
CA LEU A 301 16.19 7.12 23.24
C LEU A 301 15.98 6.16 22.07
N GLN A 302 16.29 4.88 22.27
CA GLN A 302 16.06 3.84 21.25
C GLN A 302 14.56 3.63 20.99
N LEU A 303 13.73 3.60 22.04
CA LEU A 303 12.27 3.53 21.90
C LEU A 303 11.71 4.75 21.16
N SER A 304 12.19 5.95 21.45
CA SER A 304 11.78 7.17 20.76
C SER A 304 12.09 7.14 19.26
N LYS A 305 13.27 6.63 18.88
CA LYS A 305 13.65 6.43 17.48
C LYS A 305 12.76 5.39 16.81
N SER A 306 12.51 4.26 17.47
CA SER A 306 11.60 3.22 16.98
C SER A 306 10.18 3.75 16.79
N PHE A 307 9.68 4.55 17.73
CA PHE A 307 8.37 5.20 17.66
C PHE A 307 8.24 6.08 16.41
N SER A 308 9.19 6.98 16.17
CA SER A 308 9.21 7.87 15.00
C SER A 308 9.26 7.09 13.68
N ASN A 309 10.06 6.02 13.62
CA ASN A 309 10.16 5.17 12.45
C ASN A 309 8.83 4.45 12.15
N ASN A 310 8.16 3.90 13.18
CA ASN A 310 6.86 3.22 13.01
C ASN A 310 5.75 4.18 12.55
N ILE A 311 5.72 5.43 13.06
CA ILE A 311 4.77 6.45 12.56
C ILE A 311 5.01 6.75 11.08
N SER A 312 6.27 6.92 10.67
CA SER A 312 6.61 7.17 9.27
C SER A 312 6.20 6.00 8.37
N GLN A 313 6.43 4.77 8.82
CA GLN A 313 6.05 3.56 8.12
C GLN A 313 4.52 3.42 7.97
N LEU A 314 3.76 3.68 9.04
CA LEU A 314 2.29 3.70 8.99
C LEU A 314 1.77 4.75 8.02
N SER A 315 2.38 5.94 8.00
CA SER A 315 1.99 7.02 7.08
C SER A 315 2.23 6.66 5.62
N GLN A 316 3.33 5.99 5.30
CA GLN A 316 3.63 5.50 3.95
C GLN A 316 2.65 4.41 3.53
N GLN A 317 2.37 3.46 4.43
CA GLN A 317 1.45 2.36 4.15
C GLN A 317 0.01 2.82 3.98
N ALA A 318 -0.43 3.89 4.65
CA ALA A 318 -1.77 4.44 4.46
C ALA A 318 -2.05 4.81 3.00
N ASN A 319 -1.06 5.38 2.29
CA ASN A 319 -1.20 5.68 0.87
C ASN A 319 -1.30 4.43 0.00
N ASN A 320 -0.47 3.41 0.28
CA ASN A 320 -0.50 2.14 -0.45
C ASN A 320 -1.85 1.43 -0.28
N VAL A 321 -2.41 1.46 0.94
CA VAL A 321 -3.76 0.92 1.21
C VAL A 321 -4.82 1.64 0.39
N LEU A 322 -4.79 2.98 0.35
CA LEU A 322 -5.78 3.75 -0.41
C LEU A 322 -5.71 3.44 -1.92
N LEU A 323 -4.52 3.29 -2.47
CA LEU A 323 -4.32 2.91 -3.88
C LEU A 323 -4.85 1.48 -4.15
N ALA A 324 -4.52 0.53 -3.28
CA ALA A 324 -4.97 -0.84 -3.42
C ALA A 324 -6.51 -0.96 -3.26
N LEU A 325 -7.12 -0.22 -2.34
CA LEU A 325 -8.57 -0.19 -2.18
C LEU A 325 -9.28 0.41 -3.39
N ALA A 326 -8.68 1.41 -4.05
CA ALA A 326 -9.22 1.91 -5.32
C ALA A 326 -9.16 0.85 -6.43
N GLY A 327 -8.08 0.06 -6.50
CA GLY A 327 -7.96 -1.10 -7.40
C GLY A 327 -8.99 -2.18 -7.08
N ALA A 328 -9.13 -2.53 -5.78
CA ALA A 328 -10.13 -3.49 -5.32
C ALA A 328 -11.56 -3.07 -5.68
N GLU A 329 -11.91 -1.81 -5.50
CA GLU A 329 -13.24 -1.29 -5.86
C GLU A 329 -13.52 -1.44 -7.36
N ARG A 330 -12.53 -1.20 -8.24
CA ARG A 330 -12.67 -1.42 -9.68
C ARG A 330 -12.86 -2.90 -10.03
N ILE A 331 -12.16 -3.80 -9.34
CA ILE A 331 -12.32 -5.25 -9.50
C ILE A 331 -13.70 -5.68 -9.02
N TYR A 332 -14.13 -5.26 -7.82
CA TYR A 332 -15.44 -5.61 -7.30
C TYR A 332 -16.58 -5.04 -8.16
N LYS A 333 -16.41 -3.85 -8.73
CA LYS A 333 -17.38 -3.31 -9.68
C LYS A 333 -17.53 -4.20 -10.92
N LEU A 334 -16.43 -4.80 -11.42
CA LEU A 334 -16.51 -5.78 -12.50
C LEU A 334 -17.25 -7.05 -12.06
N LEU A 335 -16.94 -7.56 -10.87
CA LEU A 335 -17.56 -8.78 -10.34
C LEU A 335 -19.05 -8.62 -10.04
N ASP A 336 -19.48 -7.40 -9.71
CA ASP A 336 -20.86 -7.07 -9.36
C ASP A 336 -21.72 -6.65 -10.58
N GLU A 337 -21.14 -6.53 -11.80
CA GLU A 337 -21.91 -6.27 -13.02
C GLU A 337 -22.95 -7.38 -13.28
N ALA A 338 -24.07 -7.04 -13.87
CA ALA A 338 -25.10 -8.02 -14.20
C ALA A 338 -24.60 -8.95 -15.33
N PRO A 339 -24.77 -10.27 -15.22
CA PRO A 339 -24.49 -11.18 -16.33
C PRO A 339 -25.47 -10.97 -17.48
N GLU A 340 -25.10 -11.44 -18.64
CA GLU A 340 -26.02 -11.53 -19.77
C GLU A 340 -27.24 -12.41 -19.39
N LYS A 341 -28.41 -11.90 -19.66
CA LYS A 341 -29.64 -12.67 -19.49
C LYS A 341 -30.07 -13.22 -20.85
N ASP A 342 -30.11 -14.52 -20.95
CA ASP A 342 -30.70 -15.17 -22.07
C ASP A 342 -32.22 -15.36 -21.76
N GLU A 343 -33.03 -14.45 -22.28
CA GLU A 343 -34.50 -14.48 -22.17
C GLU A 343 -35.10 -14.91 -23.50
N GLY A 344 -34.28 -15.43 -24.42
CA GLY A 344 -34.74 -15.88 -25.75
C GLY A 344 -35.31 -17.29 -25.73
N ASP A 345 -36.51 -17.44 -26.32
CA ASP A 345 -37.15 -18.74 -26.50
C ASP A 345 -36.66 -19.47 -27.76
N VAL A 346 -35.89 -18.81 -28.61
CA VAL A 346 -35.37 -19.35 -29.87
C VAL A 346 -33.97 -19.93 -29.64
N THR A 347 -33.79 -21.19 -29.95
CA THR A 347 -32.53 -21.90 -29.80
C THR A 347 -31.99 -22.39 -31.14
N ILE A 348 -30.64 -22.43 -31.26
CA ILE A 348 -30.00 -23.01 -32.43
C ILE A 348 -29.76 -24.51 -32.19
N VAL A 349 -30.24 -25.35 -33.12
CA VAL A 349 -30.12 -26.81 -33.02
C VAL A 349 -29.47 -27.40 -34.26
N ARG A 350 -28.84 -28.55 -34.09
CA ARG A 350 -28.29 -29.29 -35.23
C ARG A 350 -29.41 -30.01 -35.94
N VAL A 351 -29.35 -29.96 -37.27
CA VAL A 351 -30.40 -30.58 -38.10
C VAL A 351 -29.79 -31.51 -39.14
N LYS A 352 -30.63 -32.48 -39.57
CA LYS A 352 -30.34 -33.39 -40.67
C LYS A 352 -31.50 -33.29 -41.67
N GLY A 353 -31.19 -33.29 -42.97
CA GLY A 353 -32.16 -33.15 -44.03
C GLY A 353 -31.91 -31.93 -44.90
N GLU A 354 -32.64 -31.76 -45.99
CA GLU A 354 -32.58 -30.62 -46.90
C GLU A 354 -33.97 -30.08 -47.21
N GLY A 355 -34.09 -28.75 -47.32
CA GLY A 355 -35.33 -28.05 -47.63
C GLY A 355 -36.37 -28.12 -46.51
N ASP A 356 -37.61 -28.46 -46.82
CA ASP A 356 -38.72 -28.49 -45.85
C ASP A 356 -38.72 -29.73 -44.92
N ASN A 357 -37.83 -30.71 -45.15
CA ASN A 357 -37.67 -31.92 -44.35
C ASN A 357 -36.46 -31.88 -43.44
N ILE A 358 -36.41 -30.89 -42.57
CA ILE A 358 -35.34 -30.71 -41.62
C ILE A 358 -35.76 -31.29 -40.26
N GLU A 359 -34.96 -32.19 -39.69
CA GLU A 359 -35.21 -32.80 -38.37
C GLU A 359 -34.05 -32.51 -37.40
N GLU A 360 -34.38 -32.24 -36.15
CA GLU A 360 -33.40 -32.04 -35.08
C GLU A 360 -32.61 -33.33 -34.85
N CYS A 361 -31.27 -33.24 -34.78
CA CYS A 361 -30.43 -34.39 -34.54
C CYS A 361 -29.30 -34.06 -33.53
N SER A 362 -28.83 -35.09 -32.82
CA SER A 362 -27.68 -34.97 -31.90
C SER A 362 -26.33 -35.14 -32.57
N GLU A 363 -26.30 -35.60 -33.82
CA GLU A 363 -25.05 -35.85 -34.58
C GLU A 363 -24.42 -34.55 -35.11
N ARG A 364 -23.09 -34.54 -35.31
CA ARG A 364 -22.38 -33.42 -35.94
C ARG A 364 -22.59 -33.43 -37.47
N THR A 365 -23.67 -32.81 -37.92
CA THR A 365 -24.01 -32.76 -39.36
C THR A 365 -23.39 -31.56 -40.09
N GLY A 366 -22.91 -30.54 -39.35
CA GLY A 366 -22.47 -29.27 -39.93
C GLY A 366 -23.62 -28.33 -40.36
N HIS A 367 -24.87 -28.78 -40.25
CA HIS A 367 -26.07 -28.01 -40.56
C HIS A 367 -26.79 -27.59 -39.29
N TRP A 368 -27.34 -26.37 -39.27
CA TRP A 368 -27.96 -25.74 -38.12
C TRP A 368 -29.26 -25.08 -38.54
N ALA A 369 -30.29 -25.13 -37.67
CA ALA A 369 -31.52 -24.40 -37.84
C ALA A 369 -31.94 -23.70 -36.56
N TRP A 370 -32.69 -22.63 -36.67
CA TRP A 370 -33.35 -21.98 -35.55
C TRP A 370 -34.58 -22.76 -35.13
N LYS A 371 -34.63 -23.17 -33.90
CA LYS A 371 -35.83 -23.80 -33.29
C LYS A 371 -36.64 -22.68 -32.63
N VAL A 372 -37.69 -22.27 -33.33
CA VAL A 372 -38.60 -21.20 -32.93
C VAL A 372 -39.82 -21.81 -32.27
N PRO A 373 -40.16 -21.48 -30.99
CA PRO A 373 -41.38 -21.94 -30.36
C PRO A 373 -42.61 -21.36 -31.09
N ASN A 374 -43.57 -22.22 -31.38
CA ASN A 374 -44.84 -21.84 -32.02
C ASN A 374 -46.01 -22.55 -31.31
N GLY A 375 -46.43 -21.98 -30.16
CA GLY A 375 -47.37 -22.62 -29.25
C GLY A 375 -46.79 -23.91 -28.63
N ASP A 376 -47.56 -25.02 -28.70
CA ASP A 376 -47.11 -26.33 -28.20
C ASP A 376 -46.13 -27.06 -29.13
N LYS A 377 -45.75 -26.47 -30.28
CA LYS A 377 -44.82 -27.05 -31.26
C LYS A 377 -43.66 -26.08 -31.51
N SER A 378 -42.53 -26.63 -31.91
CA SER A 378 -41.39 -25.83 -32.38
C SER A 378 -41.26 -25.97 -33.88
N THR A 379 -40.99 -24.86 -34.58
CA THR A 379 -40.71 -24.82 -36.01
C THR A 379 -39.20 -24.66 -36.19
N LEU A 380 -38.60 -25.49 -37.07
CA LEU A 380 -37.18 -25.35 -37.46
C LEU A 380 -37.12 -24.43 -38.70
N VAL A 381 -36.31 -23.37 -38.62
CA VAL A 381 -36.13 -22.37 -39.68
C VAL A 381 -34.70 -22.22 -40.03
#